data_ee453561b1e97963288272b2cdfb166a
#
_entry.id   ee453561b1e97963288272b2cdfb166a
#
_cell.length_a   1.000
_cell.length_b   1.000
_cell.length_c   1.000
_cell.angle_alpha   90.00
_cell.angle_beta   90.00
_cell.angle_gamma   90.00
#
_symmetry.space_group_name_H-M   'P 1'
#
loop_
_entity.id
_entity.type
_entity.pdbx_description
1 polymer ?
#
loop_
_entity_poly.entity_id
_entity_poly.type
_entity_poly.pdbx_seq_one_letter_code
_entity_poly.pdbx_strand_id
1 'polypeptide(L)'
;RDYVTDINISPKRVAVGNKKNVEEIEKPLVAIIYADGQIVDGTMYMDGYVFGGRLAEELRQARLDKNTKAVVVRVNSPGGSALASEVAWREMQLLQAKKPVVISMGSMAASGGYYISAPADYIFADKSTLTGSIGVFGMIPNIKNLLTYRLGITIDNTYTSPAALIPSPFQPVTD
;
A
#
# COMPACT_ATOMS: atom_id res chain seq x y z
N ARG A 1 -23.03 26.14 -3.33
CA ARG A 1 -22.21 24.96 -2.97
C ARG A 1 -22.25 24.02 -4.15
N ASP A 2 -21.33 24.22 -5.07
CA ASP A 2 -21.24 23.38 -6.27
C ASP A 2 -20.44 22.15 -5.90
N TYR A 3 -21.15 21.02 -5.80
CA TYR A 3 -20.52 19.72 -5.69
C TYR A 3 -19.95 19.39 -7.06
N VAL A 4 -18.65 19.13 -7.12
CA VAL A 4 -18.03 18.54 -8.31
C VAL A 4 -18.54 17.10 -8.38
N THR A 5 -19.57 16.89 -9.21
CA THR A 5 -20.09 15.58 -9.52
C THR A 5 -19.17 14.91 -10.54
N ASP A 6 -18.72 13.73 -10.20
CA ASP A 6 -18.18 12.68 -11.06
C ASP A 6 -17.26 13.11 -12.22
N ILE A 7 -16.00 13.35 -11.89
CA ILE A 7 -14.96 13.23 -12.90
C ILE A 7 -14.58 11.75 -12.97
N ASN A 8 -15.30 10.99 -13.80
CA ASN A 8 -14.93 9.64 -14.19
C ASN A 8 -13.73 9.74 -15.14
N ILE A 9 -12.55 9.94 -14.59
CA ILE A 9 -11.29 9.80 -15.34
C ILE A 9 -10.87 8.36 -15.18
N SER A 10 -11.43 7.49 -15.99
CA SER A 10 -10.80 6.20 -16.26
C SER A 10 -9.34 6.48 -16.62
N PRO A 11 -8.35 5.83 -16.00
CA PRO A 11 -6.97 5.99 -16.43
C PRO A 11 -6.93 5.59 -17.89
N LYS A 12 -6.76 6.56 -18.80
CA LYS A 12 -6.45 6.25 -20.18
C LYS A 12 -5.13 5.50 -20.12
N ARG A 13 -5.20 4.18 -20.33
CA ARG A 13 -4.03 3.38 -20.60
C ARG A 13 -3.29 4.09 -21.71
N VAL A 14 -2.11 4.63 -21.41
CA VAL A 14 -1.18 5.05 -22.46
C VAL A 14 -0.77 3.75 -23.14
N ALA A 15 -1.44 3.43 -24.25
CA ALA A 15 -1.02 2.36 -25.10
C ALA A 15 0.38 2.74 -25.61
N VAL A 16 1.38 1.94 -25.25
CA VAL A 16 2.69 1.97 -25.91
C VAL A 16 2.47 1.41 -27.30
N GLY A 17 2.14 2.30 -28.23
CA GLY A 17 1.87 1.96 -29.61
C GLY A 17 2.15 3.16 -30.49
N ASN A 18 3.25 3.08 -31.24
CA ASN A 18 3.68 3.92 -32.39
C ASN A 18 3.54 5.44 -32.23
N LYS A 19 4.71 6.05 -32.03
CA LYS A 19 4.95 7.48 -32.25
C LYS A 19 4.49 7.91 -33.64
N LYS A 20 3.33 8.57 -33.74
CA LYS A 20 3.05 9.59 -34.73
C LYS A 20 2.01 10.54 -34.15
N ASN A 21 2.44 11.80 -33.93
CA ASN A 21 1.65 12.99 -33.67
C ASN A 21 0.69 12.95 -32.47
N VAL A 22 1.26 12.94 -31.26
CA VAL A 22 0.59 13.48 -30.09
C VAL A 22 1.23 14.86 -29.88
N GLU A 23 0.51 15.92 -30.18
CA GLU A 23 0.81 17.26 -29.68
C GLU A 23 0.90 17.12 -28.16
N GLU A 24 2.04 17.46 -27.57
CA GLU A 24 2.27 17.46 -26.13
C GLU A 24 1.25 18.43 -25.51
N ILE A 25 0.22 17.88 -24.87
CA ILE A 25 -0.74 18.68 -24.12
C ILE A 25 0.00 19.14 -22.86
N GLU A 26 0.60 20.31 -22.89
CA GLU A 26 1.23 21.00 -21.75
C GLU A 26 0.20 21.49 -20.71
N LYS A 27 -0.91 20.77 -20.53
CA LYS A 27 -1.91 21.14 -19.53
C LYS A 27 -1.54 20.54 -18.18
N PRO A 28 -1.58 21.36 -17.10
CA PRO A 28 -1.38 20.83 -15.76
C PRO A 28 -2.45 19.79 -15.44
N LEU A 29 -2.03 18.64 -14.90
CA LEU A 29 -2.88 17.51 -14.57
C LEU A 29 -2.95 17.31 -13.04
N VAL A 30 -4.09 16.84 -12.58
CA VAL A 30 -4.24 16.24 -11.26
C VAL A 30 -4.42 14.75 -11.47
N ALA A 31 -3.49 13.95 -10.94
CA ALA A 31 -3.59 12.50 -11.00
C ALA A 31 -4.53 11.99 -9.90
N ILE A 32 -5.40 11.04 -10.25
CA ILE A 32 -6.23 10.32 -9.29
C ILE A 32 -5.79 8.87 -9.29
N ILE A 33 -5.35 8.38 -8.12
CA ILE A 33 -4.88 7.02 -7.92
C ILE A 33 -5.85 6.32 -6.95
N TYR A 34 -6.25 5.10 -7.27
CA TYR A 34 -7.18 4.32 -6.48
C TYR A 34 -6.46 3.24 -5.69
N ALA A 35 -6.69 3.20 -4.39
CA ALA A 35 -6.29 2.14 -3.48
C ALA A 35 -7.58 1.52 -2.90
N ASP A 36 -8.24 0.67 -3.70
CA ASP A 36 -9.52 0.04 -3.38
C ASP A 36 -9.35 -1.46 -3.18
N GLY A 37 -9.62 -1.95 -1.97
CA GLY A 37 -9.50 -3.35 -1.60
C GLY A 37 -8.41 -3.66 -0.58
N GLN A 38 -8.18 -4.97 -0.37
CA GLN A 38 -7.18 -5.47 0.56
C GLN A 38 -5.76 -5.26 0.04
N ILE A 39 -4.86 -4.72 0.89
CA ILE A 39 -3.45 -4.50 0.53
C ILE A 39 -2.69 -5.83 0.59
N VAL A 40 -2.03 -6.19 -0.50
CA VAL A 40 -1.28 -7.44 -0.66
C VAL A 40 0.07 -7.20 -1.33
N ASP A 41 0.99 -8.14 -1.15
CA ASP A 41 2.29 -8.08 -1.78
C ASP A 41 2.21 -8.37 -3.29
N GLY A 42 3.14 -7.77 -4.04
CA GLY A 42 3.25 -7.99 -5.49
C GLY A 42 2.95 -6.77 -6.34
N THR A 43 2.87 -7.01 -7.66
CA THR A 43 2.73 -5.96 -8.69
C THR A 43 1.58 -6.23 -9.66
N MET A 44 0.79 -7.25 -9.42
CA MET A 44 -0.33 -7.66 -10.28
C MET A 44 -1.50 -6.67 -10.21
N TYR A 45 -2.53 -6.97 -11.00
CA TYR A 45 -3.84 -6.34 -10.92
C TYR A 45 -4.90 -7.40 -10.68
N MET A 46 -5.73 -7.17 -9.68
CA MET A 46 -6.92 -7.98 -9.40
C MET A 46 -7.95 -7.10 -8.69
N ASP A 47 -9.18 -7.17 -9.10
CA ASP A 47 -10.26 -6.42 -8.46
C ASP A 47 -10.40 -6.82 -6.98
N GLY A 48 -10.62 -5.82 -6.12
CA GLY A 48 -10.71 -6.02 -4.67
C GLY A 48 -9.36 -6.12 -3.95
N TYR A 49 -8.25 -5.98 -4.68
CA TYR A 49 -6.91 -6.01 -4.11
C TYR A 49 -6.07 -4.80 -4.52
N VAL A 50 -5.29 -4.30 -3.57
CA VAL A 50 -4.28 -3.26 -3.78
C VAL A 50 -2.90 -3.91 -3.67
N PHE A 51 -2.25 -4.10 -4.79
CA PHE A 51 -0.88 -4.62 -4.81
C PHE A 51 0.10 -3.50 -4.48
N GLY A 52 0.82 -3.62 -3.36
CA GLY A 52 1.69 -2.55 -2.85
C GLY A 52 2.77 -2.10 -3.83
N GLY A 53 3.40 -3.03 -4.54
CA GLY A 53 4.40 -2.70 -5.55
C GLY A 53 3.82 -1.96 -6.76
N ARG A 54 2.57 -2.29 -7.16
CA ARG A 54 1.86 -1.59 -8.22
C ARG A 54 1.47 -0.17 -7.79
N LEU A 55 0.87 -0.04 -6.60
CA LEU A 55 0.52 1.27 -6.05
C LEU A 55 1.75 2.18 -5.93
N ALA A 56 2.88 1.64 -5.45
CA ALA A 56 4.14 2.37 -5.37
C ALA A 56 4.61 2.83 -6.76
N GLU A 57 4.48 2.00 -7.79
CA GLU A 57 4.86 2.39 -9.15
C GLU A 57 3.93 3.49 -9.72
N GLU A 58 2.62 3.41 -9.48
CA GLU A 58 1.66 4.45 -9.88
C GLU A 58 1.97 5.80 -9.19
N LEU A 59 2.27 5.78 -7.89
CA LEU A 59 2.71 6.95 -7.12
C LEU A 59 4.03 7.51 -7.66
N ARG A 60 4.98 6.64 -7.98
CA ARG A 60 6.27 7.02 -8.57
C ARG A 60 6.10 7.67 -9.93
N GLN A 61 5.27 7.10 -10.80
CA GLN A 61 4.96 7.68 -12.11
C GLN A 61 4.34 9.08 -11.95
N ALA A 62 3.35 9.24 -11.08
CA ALA A 62 2.77 10.54 -10.77
C ALA A 62 3.80 11.54 -10.23
N ARG A 63 4.77 11.08 -9.42
CA ARG A 63 5.87 11.90 -8.91
C ARG A 63 6.82 12.38 -9.99
N LEU A 64 7.13 11.54 -10.97
CA LEU A 64 8.10 11.82 -12.03
C LEU A 64 7.51 12.55 -13.23
N ASP A 65 6.21 12.43 -13.47
CA ASP A 65 5.53 13.11 -14.57
C ASP A 65 5.51 14.63 -14.35
N LYS A 66 6.08 15.38 -15.26
CA LYS A 66 6.18 16.86 -15.19
C LYS A 66 4.83 17.56 -15.32
N ASN A 67 3.86 16.93 -15.98
CA ASN A 67 2.53 17.49 -16.21
C ASN A 67 1.63 17.33 -14.98
N THR A 68 1.82 16.31 -14.18
CA THR A 68 1.11 16.11 -12.91
C THR A 68 1.57 17.14 -11.87
N LYS A 69 0.66 17.99 -11.42
CA LYS A 69 0.92 19.07 -10.45
C LYS A 69 0.44 18.74 -9.03
N ALA A 70 -0.53 17.87 -8.89
CA ALA A 70 -1.05 17.38 -7.62
C ALA A 70 -1.58 15.96 -7.78
N VAL A 71 -1.71 15.25 -6.66
CA VAL A 71 -2.21 13.87 -6.66
C VAL A 71 -3.31 13.72 -5.62
N VAL A 72 -4.40 13.09 -6.01
CA VAL A 72 -5.46 12.63 -5.12
C VAL A 72 -5.37 11.11 -5.05
N VAL A 73 -5.26 10.56 -3.85
CA VAL A 73 -5.34 9.11 -3.67
C VAL A 73 -6.67 8.77 -2.99
N ARG A 74 -7.50 8.03 -3.69
CA ARG A 74 -8.76 7.51 -3.17
C ARG A 74 -8.50 6.20 -2.47
N VAL A 75 -8.65 6.19 -1.15
CA VAL A 75 -8.38 5.01 -0.32
C VAL A 75 -9.71 4.43 0.18
N ASN A 76 -9.97 3.17 -0.18
CA ASN A 76 -11.09 2.39 0.34
C ASN A 76 -10.58 0.98 0.68
N SER A 77 -9.90 0.84 1.83
CA SER A 77 -9.13 -0.35 2.15
C SER A 77 -9.21 -0.71 3.63
N PRO A 78 -9.41 -1.99 3.98
CA PRO A 78 -9.28 -2.49 5.35
C PRO A 78 -7.82 -2.57 5.82
N GLY A 79 -6.86 -2.35 4.92
CA GLY A 79 -5.45 -2.64 5.12
C GLY A 79 -5.05 -4.00 4.58
N GLY A 80 -4.00 -4.60 5.14
CA GLY A 80 -3.47 -5.89 4.71
C GLY A 80 -1.99 -6.05 5.03
N SER A 81 -1.18 -6.46 4.05
CA SER A 81 0.26 -6.65 4.23
C SER A 81 0.95 -5.38 4.74
N ALA A 82 1.67 -5.50 5.86
CA ALA A 82 2.47 -4.42 6.41
C ALA A 82 3.62 -4.03 5.46
N LEU A 83 4.26 -5.02 4.84
CA LEU A 83 5.35 -4.79 3.88
C LEU A 83 4.84 -4.04 2.64
N ALA A 84 3.72 -4.47 2.06
CA ALA A 84 3.12 -3.80 0.92
C ALA A 84 2.71 -2.36 1.25
N SER A 85 2.18 -2.14 2.45
CA SER A 85 1.82 -0.80 2.95
C SER A 85 3.06 0.09 3.12
N GLU A 86 4.16 -0.45 3.65
CA GLU A 86 5.42 0.27 3.80
C GLU A 86 6.01 0.71 2.45
N VAL A 87 6.02 -0.19 1.47
CA VAL A 87 6.52 0.11 0.12
C VAL A 87 5.71 1.25 -0.51
N ALA A 88 4.38 1.21 -0.41
CA ALA A 88 3.51 2.28 -0.89
C ALA A 88 3.68 3.58 -0.09
N TRP A 89 3.75 3.50 1.24
CA TRP A 89 3.98 4.63 2.13
C TRP A 89 5.28 5.36 1.82
N ARG A 90 6.35 4.63 1.54
CA ARG A 90 7.63 5.25 1.16
C ARG A 90 7.53 6.07 -0.13
N GLU A 91 6.88 5.55 -1.16
CA GLU A 91 6.66 6.32 -2.41
C GLU A 91 5.69 7.50 -2.18
N MET A 92 4.71 7.36 -1.29
CA MET A 92 3.83 8.45 -0.88
C MET A 92 4.62 9.62 -0.26
N GLN A 93 5.55 9.33 0.66
CA GLN A 93 6.44 10.34 1.22
C GLN A 93 7.29 11.04 0.16
N LEU A 94 7.87 10.25 -0.77
CA LEU A 94 8.69 10.81 -1.84
C LEU A 94 7.86 11.67 -2.81
N LEU A 95 6.60 11.32 -3.03
CA LEU A 95 5.66 12.08 -3.83
C LEU A 95 5.29 13.39 -3.12
N GLN A 96 4.86 13.30 -1.84
CA GLN A 96 4.47 14.43 -1.01
C GLN A 96 5.58 15.48 -0.90
N ALA A 97 6.84 15.06 -0.81
CA ALA A 97 7.98 15.98 -0.81
C ALA A 97 8.15 16.80 -2.10
N LYS A 98 7.43 16.45 -3.18
CA LYS A 98 7.55 17.12 -4.49
C LYS A 98 6.24 17.72 -5.00
N LYS A 99 5.11 17.18 -4.63
CA LYS A 99 3.79 17.58 -5.14
C LYS A 99 2.76 17.49 -4.02
N PRO A 100 1.76 18.37 -3.99
CA PRO A 100 0.65 18.26 -3.05
C PRO A 100 -0.07 16.91 -3.21
N VAL A 101 -0.28 16.24 -2.09
CA VAL A 101 -0.98 14.96 -2.03
C VAL A 101 -2.20 15.08 -1.11
N VAL A 102 -3.34 14.70 -1.64
CA VAL A 102 -4.61 14.68 -0.92
C VAL A 102 -5.14 13.26 -0.86
N ILE A 103 -5.54 12.83 0.32
CA ILE A 103 -6.25 11.57 0.51
C ILE A 103 -7.75 11.83 0.55
N SER A 104 -8.50 11.02 -0.17
CA SER A 104 -9.95 10.91 -0.07
C SER A 104 -10.31 9.52 0.43
N MET A 105 -10.69 9.40 1.69
CA MET A 105 -11.09 8.12 2.27
C MET A 105 -12.49 7.73 1.82
N GLY A 106 -12.68 6.43 1.54
CA GLY A 106 -13.96 5.82 1.24
C GLY A 106 -14.75 5.45 2.49
N SER A 107 -15.50 4.35 2.41
CA SER A 107 -16.20 3.80 3.56
C SER A 107 -15.22 3.23 4.59
N MET A 108 -14.04 2.80 4.15
CA MET A 108 -13.01 2.23 5.01
C MET A 108 -11.61 2.70 4.58
N ALA A 109 -10.78 3.11 5.55
CA ALA A 109 -9.36 3.38 5.38
C ALA A 109 -8.64 3.05 6.68
N ALA A 110 -8.51 1.75 6.97
CA ALA A 110 -8.05 1.24 8.25
C ALA A 110 -6.72 0.47 8.13
N SER A 111 -5.98 0.36 9.23
CA SER A 111 -4.70 -0.37 9.30
C SER A 111 -3.75 0.07 8.17
N GLY A 112 -3.33 -0.82 7.27
CA GLY A 112 -2.52 -0.47 6.10
C GLY A 112 -3.12 0.64 5.23
N GLY A 113 -4.47 0.74 5.11
CA GLY A 113 -5.14 1.82 4.41
C GLY A 113 -4.97 3.18 5.10
N TYR A 114 -4.99 3.21 6.42
CA TYR A 114 -4.63 4.40 7.20
C TYR A 114 -3.13 4.70 7.07
N TYR A 115 -2.29 3.67 7.12
CA TYR A 115 -0.85 3.80 7.07
C TYR A 115 -0.36 4.48 5.78
N ILE A 116 -0.83 4.03 4.62
CA ILE A 116 -0.48 4.68 3.34
C ILE A 116 -1.02 6.10 3.22
N SER A 117 -2.08 6.44 3.97
CA SER A 117 -2.70 7.77 3.96
C SER A 117 -1.98 8.78 4.83
N ALA A 118 -1.27 8.33 5.86
CA ALA A 118 -0.71 9.18 6.91
C ALA A 118 0.28 10.28 6.43
N PRO A 119 1.10 10.08 5.38
CA PRO A 119 2.05 11.09 4.92
C PRO A 119 1.44 12.21 4.08
N ALA A 120 0.16 12.16 3.73
CA ALA A 120 -0.46 13.15 2.85
C ALA A 120 -0.56 14.55 3.48
N ASP A 121 -0.59 15.60 2.64
CA ASP A 121 -0.77 16.98 3.11
C ASP A 121 -2.16 17.22 3.69
N TYR A 122 -3.19 16.57 3.11
CA TYR A 122 -4.58 16.65 3.57
C TYR A 122 -5.28 15.30 3.46
N ILE A 123 -6.10 15.01 4.46
CA ILE A 123 -6.92 13.79 4.51
C ILE A 123 -8.37 14.20 4.68
N PHE A 124 -9.22 13.77 3.74
CA PHE A 124 -10.66 13.93 3.80
C PHE A 124 -11.32 12.58 4.09
N ALA A 125 -12.17 12.54 5.09
CA ALA A 125 -12.98 11.38 5.47
C ALA A 125 -14.42 11.83 5.74
N ASP A 126 -15.38 10.95 5.43
CA ASP A 126 -16.75 11.13 5.87
C ASP A 126 -16.90 10.80 7.37
N LYS A 127 -17.96 11.29 8.01
CA LYS A 127 -18.25 10.96 9.41
C LYS A 127 -18.51 9.47 9.64
N SER A 128 -18.91 8.77 8.61
CA SER A 128 -19.15 7.32 8.61
C SER A 128 -17.94 6.48 8.19
N THR A 129 -16.83 7.11 7.78
CA THR A 129 -15.61 6.38 7.40
C THR A 129 -15.05 5.60 8.58
N LEU A 130 -14.90 4.29 8.41
CA LEU A 130 -14.17 3.46 9.35
C LEU A 130 -12.66 3.61 9.10
N THR A 131 -11.95 4.21 10.07
CA THR A 131 -10.52 4.51 9.92
C THR A 131 -9.74 4.23 11.21
N GLY A 132 -8.42 4.44 11.18
CA GLY A 132 -7.54 4.11 12.31
C GLY A 132 -7.10 2.66 12.29
N SER A 133 -7.39 1.88 13.35
CA SER A 133 -6.90 0.50 13.51
C SER A 133 -5.36 0.43 13.38
N ILE A 134 -4.68 1.27 14.17
CA ILE A 134 -3.22 1.42 14.13
C ILE A 134 -2.59 0.28 14.92
N GLY A 135 -2.07 -0.73 14.20
CA GLY A 135 -1.43 -1.87 14.82
C GLY A 135 -1.00 -2.91 13.80
N VAL A 136 -0.12 -3.80 14.23
CA VAL A 136 0.35 -4.96 13.45
C VAL A 136 0.13 -6.20 14.28
N PHE A 137 -0.37 -7.24 13.67
CA PHE A 137 -0.46 -8.56 14.26
C PHE A 137 0.19 -9.59 13.35
N GLY A 138 0.67 -10.66 13.94
CA GLY A 138 1.26 -11.76 13.19
C GLY A 138 0.99 -13.08 13.91
N MET A 139 1.08 -14.18 13.16
CA MET A 139 1.00 -15.53 13.69
C MET A 139 2.37 -16.19 13.55
N ILE A 140 2.90 -16.68 14.66
CA ILE A 140 4.14 -17.46 14.71
C ILE A 140 3.77 -18.87 15.12
N PRO A 141 3.61 -19.82 14.18
CA PRO A 141 3.30 -21.20 14.52
C PRO A 141 4.52 -21.85 15.18
N ASN A 142 4.30 -22.54 16.32
CA ASN A 142 5.33 -23.39 16.92
C ASN A 142 5.13 -24.84 16.47
N ILE A 143 6.00 -25.31 15.59
CA ILE A 143 5.94 -26.67 15.01
C ILE A 143 7.00 -27.62 15.57
N LYS A 144 7.75 -27.20 16.62
CA LYS A 144 8.85 -28.00 17.20
C LYS A 144 8.41 -29.41 17.56
N ASN A 145 7.29 -29.53 18.30
CA ASN A 145 6.81 -30.83 18.76
C ASN A 145 6.36 -31.74 17.60
N LEU A 146 5.75 -31.16 16.56
CA LEU A 146 5.41 -31.90 15.34
C LEU A 146 6.66 -32.50 14.68
N LEU A 147 7.72 -31.71 14.51
CA LEU A 147 8.94 -32.14 13.89
C LEU A 147 9.68 -33.17 14.75
N THR A 148 9.87 -32.89 16.04
CA THR A 148 10.71 -33.73 16.91
C THR A 148 10.01 -35.04 17.28
N TYR A 149 8.74 -34.97 17.76
CA TYR A 149 8.09 -36.18 18.31
C TYR A 149 7.29 -36.97 17.28
N ARG A 150 6.82 -36.35 16.21
CA ARG A 150 6.02 -37.03 15.18
C ARG A 150 6.81 -37.42 13.94
N LEU A 151 7.78 -36.59 13.55
CA LEU A 151 8.57 -36.82 12.34
C LEU A 151 10.02 -37.24 12.62
N GLY A 152 10.48 -37.25 13.89
CA GLY A 152 11.82 -37.61 14.25
C GLY A 152 12.91 -36.66 13.75
N ILE A 153 12.54 -35.43 13.40
CA ILE A 153 13.47 -34.41 12.88
C ILE A 153 14.00 -33.60 14.08
N THR A 154 15.32 -33.67 14.28
CA THR A 154 16.02 -32.82 15.26
C THR A 154 16.48 -31.54 14.59
N ILE A 155 16.36 -30.43 15.31
CA ILE A 155 16.75 -29.09 14.84
C ILE A 155 17.91 -28.65 15.70
N ASP A 156 19.05 -28.42 15.09
CA ASP A 156 20.21 -27.80 15.72
C ASP A 156 20.29 -26.32 15.31
N ASN A 157 20.56 -25.44 16.25
CA ASN A 157 20.58 -23.98 16.02
C ASN A 157 21.93 -23.42 16.46
N THR A 158 22.56 -22.70 15.57
CA THR A 158 23.73 -21.87 15.88
C THR A 158 23.33 -20.41 15.83
N TYR A 159 23.50 -19.67 16.91
CA TYR A 159 23.12 -18.28 17.03
C TYR A 159 24.12 -17.44 17.81
N THR A 160 24.21 -16.17 17.48
CA THR A 160 25.14 -15.22 18.12
C THR A 160 24.57 -14.57 19.38
N SER A 161 23.23 -14.61 19.57
CA SER A 161 22.56 -14.14 20.78
C SER A 161 21.24 -14.88 20.96
N PRO A 162 20.72 -15.01 22.20
CA PRO A 162 19.41 -15.63 22.46
C PRO A 162 18.26 -14.98 21.68
N ALA A 163 18.32 -13.67 21.46
CA ALA A 163 17.31 -12.91 20.71
C ALA A 163 17.31 -13.20 19.21
N ALA A 164 18.37 -13.76 18.65
CA ALA A 164 18.46 -14.10 17.23
C ALA A 164 17.47 -15.21 16.80
N LEU A 165 16.87 -15.93 17.74
CA LEU A 165 15.91 -16.99 17.49
C LEU A 165 14.44 -16.51 17.56
N ILE A 166 14.17 -15.25 17.83
CA ILE A 166 12.83 -14.71 17.98
C ILE A 166 12.53 -13.80 16.77
N PRO A 167 11.46 -14.03 16.01
CA PRO A 167 10.50 -15.14 16.09
C PRO A 167 11.00 -16.40 15.37
N SER A 168 10.82 -17.57 15.97
CA SER A 168 11.19 -18.86 15.37
C SER A 168 10.02 -19.86 15.45
N PRO A 169 9.68 -20.59 14.38
CA PRO A 169 8.68 -21.65 14.43
C PRO A 169 9.16 -22.89 15.21
N PHE A 170 10.42 -22.92 15.61
CA PHE A 170 11.07 -24.06 16.28
C PHE A 170 11.28 -23.85 17.78
N GLN A 171 10.90 -22.69 18.28
CA GLN A 171 10.99 -22.39 19.73
C GLN A 171 9.69 -21.75 20.21
N PRO A 172 9.28 -22.07 21.46
CA PRO A 172 8.17 -21.36 22.08
C PRO A 172 8.56 -19.88 22.26
N VAL A 173 7.61 -18.98 22.07
CA VAL A 173 7.75 -17.60 22.51
C VAL A 173 7.72 -17.64 24.05
N THR A 174 8.81 -17.24 24.67
CA THR A 174 8.88 -17.06 26.14
C THR A 174 8.40 -15.66 26.49
N ASP A 175 7.65 -15.56 27.58
CA ASP A 175 7.20 -14.29 28.17
C ASP A 175 8.40 -13.40 28.58
#